data_3e8f66563dcef1201b92c5b7cfecb9e8
#
_entry.id   3e8f66563dcef1201b92c5b7cfecb9e8
#
_cell.length_a   1.000
_cell.length_b   1.000
_cell.length_c   1.000
_cell.angle_alpha   90.00
_cell.angle_beta   90.00
_cell.angle_gamma   90.00
#
_symmetry.space_group_name_H-M   'P 1'
#
loop_
_entity.id
_entity.type
_entity.pdbx_description
1 polymer ?
#
loop_
_entity_poly.entity_id
_entity_poly.type
_entity_poly.pdbx_seq_one_letter_code
_entity_poly.pdbx_strand_id
1 'polypeptide(L)'
;MTITAAESATAAVDGLPLVPHWIGGAATAGSGDRSGEVFDPALGVVTKRVALADQADVDAAVAAAKAAYPAWRDLSLARRQQILFTFRELLEARKGELAEIITSEHGKVLSDALGEISRGQEVVEFATGLAHHLKGEFSEQVSTGVDAVSYTHLTLPTILRV
;
A
#
# COMPACT_ATOMS: atom_id res chain seq x y z
N MET A 1 -2.62 -4.96 -20.66
CA MET A 1 -3.71 -5.41 -19.76
C MET A 1 -4.43 -4.14 -19.33
N THR A 2 -5.54 -3.84 -19.99
CA THR A 2 -6.32 -2.63 -19.74
C THR A 2 -7.06 -2.84 -18.44
N ILE A 3 -6.63 -2.14 -17.38
CA ILE A 3 -7.40 -2.09 -16.13
C ILE A 3 -8.58 -1.18 -16.45
N THR A 4 -9.70 -1.78 -16.79
CA THR A 4 -10.98 -1.07 -16.80
C THR A 4 -11.20 -0.65 -15.34
N ALA A 5 -11.24 0.66 -15.09
CA ALA A 5 -11.75 1.17 -13.82
C ALA A 5 -13.15 0.58 -13.67
N ALA A 6 -13.28 -0.41 -12.78
CA ALA A 6 -14.60 -0.86 -12.38
C ALA A 6 -15.28 0.40 -11.83
N GLU A 7 -16.32 0.87 -12.51
CA GLU A 7 -17.31 1.77 -11.93
C GLU A 7 -17.89 1.02 -10.73
N SER A 8 -17.20 1.13 -9.60
CA SER A 8 -17.73 0.76 -8.32
C SER A 8 -18.97 1.63 -8.14
N ALA A 9 -20.14 1.02 -8.14
CA ALA A 9 -21.36 1.69 -7.72
C ALA A 9 -21.02 2.30 -6.35
N THR A 10 -20.78 3.61 -6.33
CA THR A 10 -20.31 4.32 -5.15
C THR A 10 -21.48 4.30 -4.17
N ALA A 11 -21.38 3.46 -3.14
CA ALA A 11 -22.35 3.51 -2.06
C ALA A 11 -22.43 4.95 -1.55
N ALA A 12 -23.62 5.43 -1.24
CA ALA A 12 -23.81 6.77 -0.71
C ALA A 12 -24.34 6.69 0.72
N VAL A 13 -23.83 7.57 1.59
CA VAL A 13 -24.32 7.75 2.96
C VAL A 13 -24.75 9.21 3.08
N ASP A 14 -25.98 9.44 3.52
CA ASP A 14 -26.59 10.77 3.61
C ASP A 14 -26.53 11.56 2.28
N GLY A 15 -26.58 10.87 1.14
CA GLY A 15 -26.48 11.49 -0.19
C GLY A 15 -25.07 11.88 -0.62
N LEU A 16 -24.05 11.60 0.22
CA LEU A 16 -22.63 11.87 -0.08
C LEU A 16 -21.92 10.57 -0.52
N PRO A 17 -20.95 10.65 -1.43
CA PRO A 17 -20.15 9.49 -1.84
C PRO A 17 -19.43 8.87 -0.64
N LEU A 18 -19.40 7.52 -0.57
CA LEU A 18 -18.67 6.78 0.43
C LEU A 18 -17.27 6.41 -0.12
N VAL A 19 -16.22 6.76 0.60
CA VAL A 19 -14.86 6.22 0.40
C VAL A 19 -14.80 4.85 1.07
N PRO A 20 -14.74 3.76 0.28
CA PRO A 20 -14.81 2.40 0.80
C PRO A 20 -13.46 1.90 1.32
N HIS A 21 -13.45 0.74 1.98
CA HIS A 21 -12.23 -0.04 2.18
C HIS A 21 -11.76 -0.64 0.85
N TRP A 22 -10.47 -0.96 0.77
CA TRP A 22 -9.91 -1.71 -0.35
C TRP A 22 -9.29 -3.00 0.18
N ILE A 23 -10.01 -4.12 0.02
CA ILE A 23 -9.63 -5.41 0.59
C ILE A 23 -9.62 -6.47 -0.52
N GLY A 24 -8.55 -7.26 -0.59
CA GLY A 24 -8.46 -8.34 -1.57
C GLY A 24 -8.45 -7.86 -3.03
N GLY A 25 -8.06 -6.62 -3.30
CA GLY A 25 -8.05 -6.03 -4.64
C GLY A 25 -9.40 -5.46 -5.10
N ALA A 26 -10.38 -5.30 -4.19
CA ALA A 26 -11.69 -4.77 -4.50
C ALA A 26 -12.16 -3.72 -3.46
N ALA A 27 -13.00 -2.79 -3.91
CA ALA A 27 -13.68 -1.86 -3.03
C ALA A 27 -14.82 -2.57 -2.27
N THR A 28 -14.94 -2.31 -0.96
CA THR A 28 -16.03 -2.82 -0.11
C THR A 28 -16.50 -1.74 0.85
N ALA A 29 -17.81 -1.60 1.00
CA ALA A 29 -18.40 -0.64 1.94
C ALA A 29 -18.09 -0.97 3.41
N GLY A 30 -17.62 -2.19 3.70
CA GLY A 30 -17.43 -2.69 5.04
C GLY A 30 -18.65 -3.43 5.56
N SER A 31 -18.53 -3.99 6.76
CA SER A 31 -19.58 -4.76 7.44
C SER A 31 -20.39 -3.91 8.43
N GLY A 32 -19.85 -2.75 8.84
CA GLY A 32 -20.50 -1.82 9.76
C GLY A 32 -21.26 -0.68 9.07
N ASP A 33 -21.95 0.10 9.86
CA ASP A 33 -22.72 1.28 9.46
C ASP A 33 -22.04 2.60 9.83
N ARG A 34 -20.87 2.54 10.50
CA ARG A 34 -20.14 3.71 10.94
C ARG A 34 -19.38 4.36 9.79
N SER A 35 -19.45 5.69 9.71
CA SER A 35 -18.66 6.47 8.76
C SER A 35 -18.11 7.74 9.40
N GLY A 36 -17.00 8.24 8.88
CA GLY A 36 -16.43 9.55 9.21
C GLY A 36 -16.72 10.59 8.13
N GLU A 37 -16.60 11.86 8.46
CA GLU A 37 -16.76 12.97 7.53
C GLU A 37 -15.43 13.28 6.84
N VAL A 38 -15.50 13.54 5.52
CA VAL A 38 -14.37 14.05 4.74
C VAL A 38 -14.73 15.45 4.27
N PHE A 39 -13.96 16.42 4.71
CA PHE A 39 -14.18 17.82 4.44
C PHE A 39 -13.37 18.29 3.23
N ASP A 40 -13.93 19.28 2.52
CA ASP A 40 -13.14 20.22 1.74
C ASP A 40 -12.84 21.43 2.65
N PRO A 41 -11.61 21.59 3.15
CA PRO A 41 -11.28 22.65 4.12
C PRO A 41 -11.28 24.04 3.48
N ALA A 42 -11.14 24.16 2.15
CA ALA A 42 -11.22 25.44 1.46
C ALA A 42 -12.66 25.99 1.43
N LEU A 43 -13.65 25.08 1.39
CA LEU A 43 -15.06 25.43 1.39
C LEU A 43 -15.72 25.29 2.76
N GLY A 44 -15.09 24.55 3.68
CA GLY A 44 -15.63 24.27 5.02
C GLY A 44 -16.86 23.35 5.00
N VAL A 45 -17.00 22.50 3.99
CA VAL A 45 -18.15 21.60 3.81
C VAL A 45 -17.73 20.14 3.76
N VAL A 46 -18.64 19.26 4.19
CA VAL A 46 -18.46 17.80 4.03
C VAL A 46 -18.74 17.42 2.59
N THR A 47 -17.82 16.75 1.94
CA THR A 47 -17.92 16.35 0.53
C THR A 47 -18.07 14.86 0.33
N LYS A 48 -17.63 14.04 1.31
CA LYS A 48 -17.65 12.57 1.25
C LYS A 48 -17.84 12.01 2.65
N ARG A 49 -18.12 10.72 2.73
CA ARG A 49 -18.04 9.90 3.93
C ARG A 49 -16.93 8.86 3.75
N VAL A 50 -16.23 8.47 4.80
CA VAL A 50 -15.27 7.36 4.78
C VAL A 50 -15.78 6.23 5.66
N ALA A 51 -15.77 5.00 5.15
CA ALA A 51 -16.17 3.83 5.91
C ALA A 51 -15.21 3.60 7.09
N LEU A 52 -15.76 3.39 8.28
CA LEU A 52 -14.98 3.04 9.48
C LEU A 52 -15.09 1.53 9.71
N ALA A 53 -13.96 0.85 9.70
CA ALA A 53 -13.88 -0.59 9.89
C ALA A 53 -14.42 -1.02 11.26
N ASP A 54 -15.09 -2.15 11.27
CA ASP A 54 -15.31 -2.94 12.49
C ASP A 54 -14.34 -4.13 12.55
N GLN A 55 -14.51 -5.00 13.55
CA GLN A 55 -13.62 -6.15 13.74
C GLN A 55 -13.66 -7.12 12.55
N ALA A 56 -14.83 -7.33 11.93
CA ALA A 56 -14.98 -8.25 10.81
C ALA A 56 -14.23 -7.74 9.56
N ASP A 57 -14.21 -6.42 9.32
CA ASP A 57 -13.47 -5.81 8.22
C ASP A 57 -11.96 -5.97 8.41
N VAL A 58 -11.48 -5.76 9.65
CA VAL A 58 -10.07 -5.96 10.00
C VAL A 58 -9.67 -7.43 9.81
N ASP A 59 -10.49 -8.35 10.29
CA ASP A 59 -10.24 -9.79 10.15
C ASP A 59 -10.22 -10.22 8.68
N ALA A 60 -11.13 -9.68 7.86
CA ALA A 60 -11.16 -9.91 6.41
C ALA A 60 -9.89 -9.38 5.71
N ALA A 61 -9.45 -8.17 6.06
CA ALA A 61 -8.24 -7.57 5.51
C ALA A 61 -6.99 -8.40 5.87
N VAL A 62 -6.87 -8.81 7.13
CA VAL A 62 -5.76 -9.66 7.61
C VAL A 62 -5.80 -11.02 6.92
N ALA A 63 -6.98 -11.65 6.78
CA ALA A 63 -7.13 -12.94 6.10
C ALA A 63 -6.71 -12.84 4.63
N ALA A 64 -7.13 -11.79 3.92
CA ALA A 64 -6.74 -11.55 2.53
C ALA A 64 -5.22 -11.36 2.37
N ALA A 65 -4.61 -10.55 3.23
CA ALA A 65 -3.15 -10.34 3.23
C ALA A 65 -2.39 -11.65 3.53
N LYS A 66 -2.84 -12.43 4.53
CA LYS A 66 -2.24 -13.71 4.90
C LYS A 66 -2.35 -14.73 3.77
N ALA A 67 -3.48 -14.77 3.06
CA ALA A 67 -3.68 -15.65 1.91
C ALA A 67 -2.76 -15.28 0.72
N ALA A 68 -2.52 -13.99 0.49
CA ALA A 68 -1.66 -13.51 -0.59
C ALA A 68 -0.15 -13.69 -0.29
N TYR A 69 0.23 -13.72 0.98
CA TYR A 69 1.64 -13.71 1.40
C TYR A 69 2.49 -14.85 0.83
N PRO A 70 2.05 -16.15 0.80
CA PRO A 70 2.89 -17.22 0.27
C PRO A 70 3.28 -17.00 -1.19
N ALA A 71 2.32 -16.64 -2.04
CA ALA A 71 2.59 -16.37 -3.45
C ALA A 71 3.55 -15.18 -3.65
N TRP A 72 3.39 -14.12 -2.84
CA TRP A 72 4.29 -12.97 -2.87
C TRP A 72 5.70 -13.35 -2.39
N ARG A 73 5.81 -14.08 -1.28
CA ARG A 73 7.09 -14.52 -0.71
C ARG A 73 7.89 -15.37 -1.70
N ASP A 74 7.21 -16.25 -2.42
CA ASP A 74 7.83 -17.22 -3.33
C ASP A 74 8.19 -16.62 -4.69
N LEU A 75 7.76 -15.38 -4.99
CA LEU A 75 8.24 -14.63 -6.15
C LEU A 75 9.74 -14.30 -6.00
N SER A 76 10.49 -14.44 -7.10
CA SER A 76 11.87 -13.97 -7.13
C SER A 76 11.95 -12.46 -6.82
N LEU A 77 13.08 -12.01 -6.27
CA LEU A 77 13.32 -10.58 -6.00
C LEU A 77 13.14 -9.73 -7.26
N ALA A 78 13.62 -10.22 -8.41
CA ALA A 78 13.46 -9.52 -9.69
C ALA A 78 11.98 -9.34 -10.09
N ARG A 79 11.13 -10.34 -9.86
CA ARG A 79 9.69 -10.23 -10.14
C ARG A 79 9.00 -9.25 -9.21
N ARG A 80 9.34 -9.25 -7.91
CA ARG A 80 8.82 -8.26 -6.96
C ARG A 80 9.27 -6.84 -7.31
N GLN A 81 10.53 -6.68 -7.70
CA GLN A 81 11.09 -5.40 -8.16
C GLN A 81 10.36 -4.86 -9.39
N GLN A 82 10.01 -5.72 -10.35
CA GLN A 82 9.26 -5.31 -11.54
C GLN A 82 7.89 -4.72 -11.19
N ILE A 83 7.22 -5.25 -10.16
CA ILE A 83 5.94 -4.71 -9.67
C ILE A 83 6.13 -3.29 -9.13
N LEU A 84 7.23 -3.03 -8.38
CA LEU A 84 7.55 -1.70 -7.87
C LEU A 84 7.88 -0.71 -8.98
N PHE A 85 8.57 -1.12 -10.04
CA PHE A 85 8.79 -0.27 -11.21
C PHE A 85 7.46 0.11 -11.88
N THR A 86 6.56 -0.85 -12.09
CA THR A 86 5.24 -0.56 -12.63
C THR A 86 4.43 0.39 -11.72
N PHE A 87 4.52 0.20 -10.41
CA PHE A 87 3.88 1.10 -9.45
C PHE A 87 4.44 2.53 -9.54
N ARG A 88 5.75 2.67 -9.63
CA ARG A 88 6.42 3.96 -9.83
C ARG A 88 5.91 4.67 -11.09
N GLU A 89 5.82 3.96 -12.22
CA GLU A 89 5.32 4.50 -13.48
C GLU A 89 3.84 4.95 -13.38
N LEU A 90 3.01 4.17 -12.68
CA LEU A 90 1.61 4.54 -12.45
C LEU A 90 1.47 5.79 -11.57
N LEU A 91 2.32 5.94 -10.54
CA LEU A 91 2.36 7.16 -9.72
C LEU A 91 2.71 8.39 -10.55
N GLU A 92 3.73 8.30 -11.40
CA GLU A 92 4.11 9.41 -12.27
C GLU A 92 2.99 9.76 -13.26
N ALA A 93 2.40 8.76 -13.91
CA ALA A 93 1.34 8.94 -14.90
C ALA A 93 0.08 9.59 -14.29
N ARG A 94 -0.19 9.35 -13.00
CA ARG A 94 -1.41 9.84 -12.31
C ARG A 94 -1.12 10.91 -11.25
N LYS A 95 0.07 11.49 -11.28
CA LYS A 95 0.53 12.46 -10.30
C LYS A 95 -0.40 13.66 -10.16
N GLY A 96 -0.90 14.18 -11.29
CA GLY A 96 -1.84 15.31 -11.29
C GLY A 96 -3.16 14.98 -10.59
N GLU A 97 -3.78 13.85 -10.92
CA GLU A 97 -5.02 13.39 -10.29
C GLU A 97 -4.87 13.23 -8.76
N LEU A 98 -3.76 12.64 -8.33
CA LEU A 98 -3.48 12.47 -6.91
C LEU A 98 -3.28 13.81 -6.20
N ALA A 99 -2.61 14.76 -6.84
CA ALA A 99 -2.40 16.08 -6.29
C ALA A 99 -3.73 16.86 -6.14
N GLU A 100 -4.64 16.75 -7.10
CA GLU A 100 -5.97 17.35 -7.03
C GLU A 100 -6.78 16.78 -5.85
N ILE A 101 -6.72 15.46 -5.63
CA ILE A 101 -7.36 14.81 -4.48
C ILE A 101 -6.78 15.36 -3.16
N ILE A 102 -5.45 15.42 -3.03
CA ILE A 102 -4.79 15.97 -1.83
C ILE A 102 -5.22 17.42 -1.60
N THR A 103 -5.23 18.25 -2.66
CA THR A 103 -5.67 19.65 -2.55
C THR A 103 -7.11 19.74 -2.05
N SER A 104 -8.01 18.93 -2.59
CA SER A 104 -9.44 18.96 -2.21
C SER A 104 -9.71 18.50 -0.77
N GLU A 105 -8.90 17.59 -0.23
CA GLU A 105 -9.12 17.00 1.09
C GLU A 105 -8.24 17.62 2.19
N HIS A 106 -7.09 18.21 1.82
CA HIS A 106 -6.17 18.85 2.76
C HIS A 106 -6.23 20.39 2.74
N GLY A 107 -6.64 20.98 1.62
CA GLY A 107 -6.70 22.43 1.43
C GLY A 107 -5.36 23.08 1.06
N LYS A 108 -4.29 22.31 0.82
CA LYS A 108 -3.01 22.86 0.36
C LYS A 108 -3.05 23.24 -1.13
N VAL A 109 -2.14 24.11 -1.54
CA VAL A 109 -1.99 24.48 -2.96
C VAL A 109 -1.48 23.28 -3.77
N LEU A 110 -1.88 23.23 -5.05
CA LEU A 110 -1.57 22.10 -5.94
C LEU A 110 -0.06 21.84 -6.07
N SER A 111 0.76 22.89 -6.08
CA SER A 111 2.23 22.75 -6.14
C SER A 111 2.81 22.00 -4.95
N ASP A 112 2.28 22.23 -3.74
CA ASP A 112 2.73 21.52 -2.55
C ASP A 112 2.25 20.05 -2.54
N ALA A 113 1.03 19.82 -3.02
CA ALA A 113 0.49 18.46 -3.19
C ALA A 113 1.34 17.64 -4.18
N LEU A 114 1.74 18.24 -5.32
CA LEU A 114 2.68 17.61 -6.26
C LEU A 114 4.03 17.30 -5.61
N GLY A 115 4.52 18.18 -4.75
CA GLY A 115 5.76 17.98 -3.98
C GLY A 115 5.66 16.79 -3.01
N GLU A 116 4.52 16.59 -2.37
CA GLU A 116 4.30 15.44 -1.48
C GLU A 116 4.29 14.11 -2.24
N ILE A 117 3.62 14.07 -3.39
CA ILE A 117 3.64 12.88 -4.23
C ILE A 117 5.05 12.57 -4.71
N SER A 118 5.85 13.57 -5.06
CA SER A 118 7.25 13.38 -5.44
C SER A 118 8.06 12.72 -4.32
N ARG A 119 7.89 13.15 -3.06
CA ARG A 119 8.57 12.53 -1.91
C ARG A 119 8.13 11.08 -1.70
N GLY A 120 6.83 10.78 -1.85
CA GLY A 120 6.32 9.42 -1.82
C GLY A 120 6.92 8.56 -2.95
N GLN A 121 7.07 9.14 -4.13
CA GLN A 121 7.66 8.46 -5.29
C GLN A 121 9.15 8.15 -5.06
N GLU A 122 9.93 9.04 -4.45
CA GLU A 122 11.33 8.79 -4.04
C GLU A 122 11.45 7.56 -3.13
N VAL A 123 10.51 7.37 -2.20
CA VAL A 123 10.46 6.17 -1.35
C VAL A 123 10.21 4.91 -2.17
N VAL A 124 9.30 4.96 -3.15
CA VAL A 124 9.04 3.85 -4.07
C VAL A 124 10.27 3.56 -4.92
N GLU A 125 10.97 4.58 -5.43
CA GLU A 125 12.21 4.46 -6.19
C GLU A 125 13.30 3.77 -5.35
N PHE A 126 13.47 4.18 -4.09
CA PHE A 126 14.38 3.49 -3.17
C PHE A 126 13.99 2.02 -2.98
N ALA A 127 12.70 1.72 -2.83
CA ALA A 127 12.20 0.36 -2.68
C ALA A 127 12.40 -0.50 -3.94
N THR A 128 12.58 0.08 -5.14
CA THR A 128 12.95 -0.70 -6.33
C THR A 128 14.32 -1.38 -6.20
N GLY A 129 15.17 -0.93 -5.28
CA GLY A 129 16.45 -1.55 -4.94
C GLY A 129 16.36 -2.79 -4.04
N LEU A 130 15.15 -3.28 -3.72
CA LEU A 130 14.94 -4.35 -2.73
C LEU A 130 15.76 -5.63 -2.98
N ALA A 131 16.10 -5.94 -4.24
CA ALA A 131 16.92 -7.10 -4.57
C ALA A 131 18.32 -7.03 -3.93
N HIS A 132 18.86 -5.81 -3.75
CA HIS A 132 20.13 -5.60 -3.08
C HIS A 132 19.98 -5.55 -1.56
N HIS A 133 18.88 -4.97 -1.07
CA HIS A 133 18.64 -4.83 0.37
C HIS A 133 18.29 -6.16 1.06
N LEU A 134 17.69 -7.09 0.33
CA LEU A 134 17.20 -8.38 0.87
C LEU A 134 18.16 -9.57 0.66
N LYS A 135 19.34 -9.37 0.07
CA LYS A 135 20.25 -10.49 -0.23
C LYS A 135 20.91 -11.12 1.00
N GLY A 136 20.93 -10.42 2.15
CA GLY A 136 21.63 -10.87 3.34
C GLY A 136 23.17 -10.87 3.18
N GLU A 137 23.88 -11.53 4.11
CA GLU A 137 25.33 -11.63 4.15
C GLU A 137 25.76 -13.06 4.40
N PHE A 138 26.91 -13.44 3.86
CA PHE A 138 27.55 -14.72 4.08
C PHE A 138 29.04 -14.50 4.41
N SER A 139 29.54 -15.16 5.43
CA SER A 139 30.95 -15.18 5.78
C SER A 139 31.42 -16.62 5.89
N GLU A 140 32.38 -16.98 5.04
CA GLU A 140 32.99 -18.31 5.03
C GLU A 140 34.08 -18.40 6.10
N GLN A 141 34.15 -19.54 6.79
CA GLN A 141 35.22 -19.86 7.73
C GLN A 141 35.44 -18.80 8.82
N VAL A 142 34.35 -18.30 9.43
CA VAL A 142 34.45 -17.38 10.58
C VAL A 142 35.15 -18.01 11.79
N SER A 143 35.15 -19.34 11.82
CA SER A 143 35.98 -20.23 12.67
C SER A 143 36.21 -21.51 11.92
N THR A 144 37.14 -22.35 12.39
CA THR A 144 37.47 -23.61 11.74
C THR A 144 36.22 -24.51 11.60
N GLY A 145 35.79 -24.72 10.33
CA GLY A 145 34.62 -25.54 10.00
C GLY A 145 33.27 -24.83 10.27
N VAL A 146 33.25 -23.52 10.45
CA VAL A 146 32.03 -22.74 10.72
C VAL A 146 31.86 -21.61 9.71
N ASP A 147 30.73 -21.61 8.98
CA ASP A 147 30.27 -20.52 8.14
C ASP A 147 29.16 -19.76 8.84
N ALA A 148 29.11 -18.43 8.64
CA ALA A 148 28.06 -17.58 9.15
C ALA A 148 27.17 -17.07 8.01
N VAL A 149 25.85 -17.15 8.19
CA VAL A 149 24.86 -16.62 7.25
C VAL A 149 23.94 -15.64 8.00
N SER A 150 23.84 -14.41 7.47
CA SER A 150 22.90 -13.41 7.96
C SER A 150 21.77 -13.25 6.97
N TYR A 151 20.52 -13.31 7.44
CA TYR A 151 19.33 -13.07 6.66
C TYR A 151 18.65 -11.78 7.13
N THR A 152 18.15 -10.97 6.20
CA THR A 152 17.48 -9.71 6.52
C THR A 152 16.09 -9.88 7.14
N HIS A 153 15.48 -11.08 7.01
CA HIS A 153 14.12 -11.38 7.49
C HIS A 153 14.02 -12.77 8.15
N LEU A 154 14.84 -13.00 9.18
CA LEU A 154 14.62 -14.15 10.06
C LEU A 154 13.64 -13.77 11.17
N THR A 155 12.56 -14.54 11.30
CA THR A 155 11.68 -14.48 12.47
C THR A 155 12.18 -15.42 13.56
N LEU A 156 11.93 -15.11 14.84
CA LEU A 156 12.31 -15.96 15.98
C LEU A 156 11.96 -17.45 15.80
N PRO A 157 10.79 -17.86 15.26
CA PRO A 157 10.48 -19.27 15.01
C PRO A 157 11.39 -19.92 13.95
N THR A 158 12.02 -19.15 13.07
CA THR A 158 12.95 -19.64 12.06
C THR A 158 14.32 -19.92 12.64
N ILE A 159 14.75 -19.14 13.64
CA ILE A 159 16.02 -19.32 14.36
C ILE A 159 16.03 -20.61 15.18
N LEU A 160 14.86 -21.06 15.67
CA LEU A 160 14.74 -22.29 16.46
C LEU A 160 14.69 -23.59 15.63
N ARG A 161 14.81 -23.51 14.30
CA ARG A 161 14.76 -24.65 13.39
C ARG A 161 16.11 -24.97 12.70
N VAL A 162 17.17 -24.34 13.09
CA VAL A 162 18.54 -24.60 12.59
C VAL A 162 19.24 -25.60 13.47
#